data_787391e64bddd470c5b9753aa0f3e921
#
_entry.id   787391e64bddd470c5b9753aa0f3e921
#
_cell.length_a   1.000
_cell.length_b   1.000
_cell.length_c   1.000
_cell.angle_alpha   90.00
_cell.angle_beta   90.00
_cell.angle_gamma   90.00
#
_symmetry.space_group_name_H-M   'P 1'
#
loop_
_entity.id
_entity.type
_entity.pdbx_description
1 polymer ?
#
loop_
_entity_poly.entity_id
_entity_poly.type
_entity_poly.pdbx_seq_one_letter_code
_entity_poly.pdbx_strand_id
1 'polypeptide(L)'
;MMQRLFLAVVLCLLAPSLAFAQWQDNLVQHHNAQRVGLPALVRDARLDRAAQLHAENMARQGRMSHVLDGRGPGARVCDQGVCRIGVGENVAMGQRTTGEVMRAWMASPVHKANIQGRYSRIGVGYSSGFWCVVFAK
;
A
#
# COMPACT_ATOMS: atom_id res chain seq x y z
N MET A 1 4.23 -36.43 -47.09
CA MET A 1 4.68 -36.27 -45.69
C MET A 1 4.38 -34.84 -45.28
N MET A 2 3.28 -34.60 -44.56
CA MET A 2 2.89 -33.28 -44.10
C MET A 2 3.38 -33.14 -42.64
N GLN A 3 4.34 -32.24 -42.42
CA GLN A 3 4.84 -31.88 -41.13
C GLN A 3 3.87 -30.86 -40.50
N ARG A 4 3.10 -31.29 -39.50
CA ARG A 4 2.23 -30.39 -38.73
C ARG A 4 3.09 -29.63 -37.73
N LEU A 5 3.23 -28.32 -37.94
CA LEU A 5 3.83 -27.40 -37.00
C LEU A 5 2.85 -27.24 -35.80
N PHE A 6 3.23 -27.77 -34.65
CA PHE A 6 2.55 -27.40 -33.38
C PHE A 6 3.05 -26.06 -32.96
N LEU A 7 2.23 -25.01 -33.14
CA LEU A 7 2.44 -23.71 -32.58
C LEU A 7 2.04 -23.80 -31.09
N ALA A 8 3.01 -23.92 -30.21
CA ALA A 8 2.77 -23.84 -28.76
C ALA A 8 2.40 -22.39 -28.43
N VAL A 9 1.13 -22.15 -28.12
CA VAL A 9 0.67 -20.87 -27.55
C VAL A 9 1.14 -20.86 -26.11
N VAL A 10 2.26 -20.20 -25.85
CA VAL A 10 2.67 -19.83 -24.50
C VAL A 10 1.74 -18.70 -24.04
N LEU A 11 0.64 -19.07 -23.42
CA LEU A 11 -0.29 -18.11 -22.82
C LEU A 11 0.41 -17.48 -21.63
N CYS A 12 0.77 -16.21 -21.78
CA CYS A 12 1.51 -15.44 -20.79
C CYS A 12 0.65 -15.22 -19.53
N LEU A 13 0.92 -15.95 -18.45
CA LEU A 13 0.29 -15.77 -17.10
C LEU A 13 0.82 -14.54 -16.36
N LEU A 14 1.25 -13.49 -17.08
CA LEU A 14 1.82 -12.27 -16.52
C LEU A 14 0.79 -11.15 -16.21
N ALA A 15 -0.47 -11.31 -16.65
CA ALA A 15 -1.47 -10.26 -16.53
C ALA A 15 -1.86 -9.87 -15.09
N PRO A 16 -2.02 -10.78 -14.11
CA PRO A 16 -2.42 -10.40 -12.77
C PRO A 16 -1.31 -9.67 -11.97
N SER A 17 -0.04 -9.95 -12.21
CA SER A 17 1.06 -9.31 -11.50
C SER A 17 1.28 -7.85 -11.91
N LEU A 18 1.09 -7.52 -13.18
CA LEU A 18 1.21 -6.15 -13.68
C LEU A 18 0.05 -5.26 -13.21
N ALA A 19 -1.17 -5.77 -13.20
CA ALA A 19 -2.32 -5.03 -12.69
C ALA A 19 -2.23 -4.77 -11.18
N PHE A 20 -1.66 -5.72 -10.43
CA PHE A 20 -1.46 -5.57 -8.98
C PHE A 20 -0.40 -4.51 -8.65
N ALA A 21 0.70 -4.45 -9.39
CA ALA A 21 1.72 -3.41 -9.22
C ALA A 21 1.19 -2.00 -9.58
N GLN A 22 0.29 -1.92 -10.55
CA GLN A 22 -0.19 -0.64 -11.09
C GLN A 22 -1.02 0.17 -10.10
N TRP A 23 -1.94 -0.45 -9.33
CA TRP A 23 -2.73 0.30 -8.35
C TRP A 23 -1.87 0.83 -7.18
N GLN A 24 -0.85 0.07 -6.79
CA GLN A 24 0.09 0.49 -5.75
C GLN A 24 0.89 1.71 -6.19
N ASP A 25 1.42 1.69 -7.39
CA ASP A 25 2.15 2.83 -7.96
C ASP A 25 1.23 4.05 -8.12
N ASN A 26 -0.02 3.85 -8.56
CA ASN A 26 -1.00 4.93 -8.63
C ASN A 26 -1.28 5.56 -7.26
N LEU A 27 -1.41 4.74 -6.21
CA LEU A 27 -1.63 5.26 -4.86
C LEU A 27 -0.42 6.05 -4.35
N VAL A 28 0.79 5.58 -4.62
CA VAL A 28 2.03 6.33 -4.29
C VAL A 28 2.10 7.65 -5.05
N GLN A 29 1.76 7.66 -6.34
CA GLN A 29 1.69 8.88 -7.15
C GLN A 29 0.66 9.88 -6.58
N HIS A 30 -0.51 9.42 -6.15
CA HIS A 30 -1.52 10.26 -5.49
C HIS A 30 -0.97 10.88 -4.20
N HIS A 31 -0.23 10.11 -3.39
CA HIS A 31 0.43 10.65 -2.19
C HIS A 31 1.44 11.73 -2.55
N ASN A 32 2.30 11.48 -3.51
CA ASN A 32 3.34 12.42 -3.92
C ASN A 32 2.76 13.70 -4.53
N ALA A 33 1.63 13.62 -5.24
CA ALA A 33 0.91 14.78 -5.76
C ALA A 33 0.38 15.72 -4.66
N GLN A 34 0.11 15.20 -3.46
CA GLN A 34 -0.34 15.99 -2.30
C GLN A 34 0.82 16.57 -1.45
N ARG A 35 2.06 16.25 -1.81
CA ARG A 35 3.27 16.66 -1.07
C ARG A 35 3.99 17.83 -1.74
N VAL A 36 3.23 18.87 -2.06
CA VAL A 36 3.77 20.06 -2.73
C VAL A 36 4.88 20.70 -1.89
N GLY A 37 6.05 20.91 -2.50
CA GLY A 37 7.22 21.48 -1.82
C GLY A 37 7.96 20.52 -0.87
N LEU A 38 7.56 19.25 -0.82
CA LEU A 38 8.23 18.21 -0.03
C LEU A 38 8.89 17.18 -0.96
N PRO A 39 9.98 16.53 -0.51
CA PRO A 39 10.55 15.42 -1.28
C PRO A 39 9.54 14.31 -1.51
N ALA A 40 9.58 13.70 -2.70
CA ALA A 40 8.74 12.56 -3.02
C ALA A 40 9.07 11.37 -2.12
N LEU A 41 8.02 10.64 -1.74
CA LEU A 41 8.15 9.36 -1.05
C LEU A 41 8.60 8.29 -2.04
N VAL A 42 9.56 7.47 -1.63
CA VAL A 42 10.04 6.32 -2.39
C VAL A 42 9.35 5.06 -1.86
N ARG A 43 8.75 4.29 -2.76
CA ARG A 43 8.11 3.02 -2.41
C ARG A 43 9.15 2.01 -1.92
N ASP A 44 8.87 1.33 -0.81
CA ASP A 44 9.71 0.28 -0.22
C ASP A 44 8.91 -1.02 -0.11
N ALA A 45 9.39 -2.08 -0.74
CA ALA A 45 8.70 -3.37 -0.78
C ALA A 45 8.48 -3.99 0.61
N ARG A 46 9.34 -3.69 1.58
CA ARG A 46 9.19 -4.16 2.97
C ARG A 46 8.04 -3.43 3.66
N LEU A 47 7.89 -2.13 3.38
CA LEU A 47 6.75 -1.35 3.87
C LEU A 47 5.45 -1.79 3.17
N ASP A 48 5.48 -2.10 1.87
CA ASP A 48 4.33 -2.70 1.18
C ASP A 48 3.91 -4.00 1.88
N ARG A 49 4.87 -4.85 2.24
CA ARG A 49 4.58 -6.11 2.92
C ARG A 49 3.93 -5.87 4.29
N ALA A 50 4.44 -4.93 5.08
CA ALA A 50 3.84 -4.55 6.36
C ALA A 50 2.41 -4.03 6.20
N ALA A 51 2.19 -3.13 5.24
CA ALA A 51 0.89 -2.56 4.95
C ALA A 51 -0.10 -3.61 4.44
N GLN A 52 0.33 -4.49 3.53
CA GLN A 52 -0.50 -5.54 2.97
C GLN A 52 -0.96 -6.54 4.03
N LEU A 53 -0.04 -7.04 4.85
CA LEU A 53 -0.37 -7.95 5.95
C LEU A 53 -1.35 -7.33 6.95
N HIS A 54 -1.24 -6.02 7.20
CA HIS A 54 -2.19 -5.34 8.08
C HIS A 54 -3.56 -5.16 7.42
N ALA A 55 -3.61 -4.79 6.15
CA ALA A 55 -4.88 -4.73 5.41
C ALA A 55 -5.60 -6.10 5.40
N GLU A 56 -4.86 -7.18 5.17
CA GLU A 56 -5.38 -8.56 5.25
C GLU A 56 -5.87 -8.91 6.67
N ASN A 57 -5.14 -8.48 7.69
CA ASN A 57 -5.54 -8.71 9.09
C ASN A 57 -6.81 -7.94 9.46
N MET A 58 -6.92 -6.67 9.04
CA MET A 58 -8.15 -5.89 9.20
C MET A 58 -9.34 -6.54 8.50
N ALA A 59 -9.14 -7.02 7.26
CA ALA A 59 -10.16 -7.70 6.47
C ALA A 59 -10.62 -9.00 7.15
N ARG A 60 -9.69 -9.82 7.64
CA ARG A 60 -9.98 -11.08 8.33
C ARG A 60 -10.77 -10.86 9.61
N GLN A 61 -10.45 -9.80 10.37
CA GLN A 61 -11.15 -9.48 11.61
C GLN A 61 -12.40 -8.60 11.41
N GLY A 62 -12.63 -8.09 10.18
CA GLY A 62 -13.72 -7.15 9.88
C GLY A 62 -13.62 -5.85 10.67
N ARG A 63 -12.41 -5.41 11.03
CA ARG A 63 -12.18 -4.27 11.92
C ARG A 63 -11.02 -3.39 11.46
N MET A 64 -11.33 -2.12 11.22
CA MET A 64 -10.32 -1.10 10.95
C MET A 64 -9.69 -0.61 12.26
N SER A 65 -8.38 -0.73 12.39
CA SER A 65 -7.63 -0.28 13.58
C SER A 65 -6.15 -0.14 13.26
N HIS A 66 -5.47 0.78 13.94
CA HIS A 66 -4.01 0.87 13.90
C HIS A 66 -3.31 -0.23 14.70
N VAL A 67 -3.97 -0.76 15.71
CA VAL A 67 -3.43 -1.83 16.56
C VAL A 67 -4.35 -3.03 16.51
N LEU A 68 -3.85 -4.14 16.01
CA LEU A 68 -4.49 -5.45 16.04
C LEU A 68 -3.52 -6.48 16.60
N ASP A 69 -4.04 -7.42 17.37
CA ASP A 69 -3.26 -8.50 17.99
C ASP A 69 -2.05 -7.97 18.80
N GLY A 70 -2.24 -6.81 19.46
CA GLY A 70 -1.22 -6.14 20.23
C GLY A 70 -0.07 -5.51 19.43
N ARG A 71 -0.20 -5.42 18.09
CA ARG A 71 0.86 -4.93 17.21
C ARG A 71 0.45 -3.64 16.50
N GLY A 72 1.21 -2.59 16.77
CA GLY A 72 1.09 -1.29 16.10
C GLY A 72 1.94 -1.20 14.83
N PRO A 73 1.84 -0.08 14.09
CA PRO A 73 2.55 0.09 12.81
C PRO A 73 4.07 -0.04 12.93
N GLY A 74 4.68 0.54 13.95
CA GLY A 74 6.13 0.44 14.17
C GLY A 74 6.61 -1.01 14.34
N ALA A 75 5.88 -1.82 15.11
CA ALA A 75 6.19 -3.23 15.30
C ALA A 75 6.07 -4.02 13.98
N ARG A 76 5.01 -3.79 13.21
CA ARG A 76 4.78 -4.46 11.91
C ARG A 76 5.86 -4.12 10.89
N VAL A 77 6.29 -2.88 10.84
CA VAL A 77 7.39 -2.42 9.97
C VAL A 77 8.72 -3.04 10.39
N CYS A 78 8.98 -3.10 11.69
CA CYS A 78 10.18 -3.73 12.22
C CYS A 78 10.24 -5.24 11.90
N ASP A 79 9.11 -5.95 11.92
CA ASP A 79 9.02 -7.36 11.52
C ASP A 79 9.46 -7.59 10.06
N GLN A 80 9.39 -6.56 9.22
CA GLN A 80 9.86 -6.62 7.84
C GLN A 80 11.33 -6.16 7.69
N GLY A 81 12.06 -6.02 8.79
CA GLY A 81 13.46 -5.61 8.80
C GLY A 81 13.69 -4.10 8.69
N VAL A 82 12.67 -3.29 8.91
CA VAL A 82 12.77 -1.82 8.92
C VAL A 82 12.45 -1.30 10.32
N CYS A 83 13.37 -1.50 11.26
CA CYS A 83 13.23 -0.96 12.61
C CYS A 83 13.67 0.52 12.62
N ARG A 84 12.71 1.40 12.43
CA ARG A 84 12.92 2.85 12.35
C ARG A 84 12.11 3.60 13.39
N ILE A 85 12.67 4.71 13.86
CA ILE A 85 11.92 5.72 14.63
C ILE A 85 11.17 6.60 13.63
N GLY A 86 9.92 6.94 13.94
CA GLY A 86 9.11 7.81 13.10
C GLY A 86 8.41 7.07 11.94
N VAL A 87 7.57 6.14 12.33
CA VAL A 87 6.60 5.47 11.45
C VAL A 87 5.25 6.16 11.58
N GLY A 88 4.63 6.47 10.45
CA GLY A 88 3.24 6.93 10.37
C GLY A 88 2.37 5.90 9.67
N GLU A 89 1.06 5.96 9.88
CA GLU A 89 0.12 5.07 9.23
C GLU A 89 -1.21 5.76 8.95
N ASN A 90 -1.75 5.53 7.76
CA ASN A 90 -3.15 5.82 7.44
C ASN A 90 -3.86 4.51 7.11
N VAL A 91 -5.03 4.31 7.68
CA VAL A 91 -5.93 3.20 7.38
C VAL A 91 -7.29 3.73 6.91
N ALA A 92 -7.98 2.96 6.08
CA ALA A 92 -9.33 3.29 5.63
C ALA A 92 -10.10 2.01 5.31
N MET A 93 -11.43 2.14 5.23
CA MET A 93 -12.33 1.02 4.92
C MET A 93 -13.48 1.51 4.04
N GLY A 94 -13.80 0.73 3.00
CA GLY A 94 -14.99 0.93 2.18
C GLY A 94 -14.76 1.65 0.85
N GLN A 95 -13.62 2.30 0.64
CA GLN A 95 -13.30 2.94 -0.63
C GLN A 95 -12.96 1.88 -1.68
N ARG A 96 -13.34 2.14 -2.94
CA ARG A 96 -13.19 1.21 -4.06
C ARG A 96 -12.00 1.52 -4.96
N THR A 97 -11.50 2.76 -4.91
CA THR A 97 -10.42 3.23 -5.79
C THR A 97 -9.36 4.00 -5.01
N THR A 98 -8.17 4.08 -5.58
CA THR A 98 -7.06 4.89 -5.03
C THR A 98 -7.42 6.36 -4.91
N GLY A 99 -8.21 6.89 -5.85
CA GLY A 99 -8.68 8.27 -5.81
C GLY A 99 -9.68 8.51 -4.67
N GLU A 100 -10.58 7.56 -4.41
CA GLU A 100 -11.54 7.67 -3.31
C GLU A 100 -10.86 7.65 -1.94
N VAL A 101 -9.95 6.70 -1.71
CA VAL A 101 -9.25 6.62 -0.44
C VAL A 101 -8.37 7.83 -0.21
N MET A 102 -7.73 8.34 -1.26
CA MET A 102 -6.92 9.55 -1.18
C MET A 102 -7.74 10.78 -0.80
N ARG A 103 -8.92 10.96 -1.42
CA ARG A 103 -9.85 12.04 -1.06
C ARG A 103 -10.30 11.94 0.40
N ALA A 104 -10.62 10.74 0.87
CA ALA A 104 -11.02 10.51 2.25
C ALA A 104 -9.90 10.90 3.24
N TRP A 105 -8.67 10.49 2.97
CA TRP A 105 -7.53 10.85 3.82
C TRP A 105 -7.21 12.34 3.77
N MET A 106 -7.27 12.97 2.61
CA MET A 106 -7.00 14.42 2.50
C MET A 106 -8.10 15.28 3.16
N ALA A 107 -9.32 14.78 3.28
CA ALA A 107 -10.41 15.44 4.00
C ALA A 107 -10.26 15.36 5.53
N SER A 108 -9.36 14.50 6.04
CA SER A 108 -9.10 14.32 7.47
C SER A 108 -7.78 15.00 7.86
N PRO A 109 -7.77 15.97 8.77
CA PRO A 109 -6.55 16.68 9.18
C PRO A 109 -5.44 15.74 9.68
N VAL A 110 -5.80 14.69 10.42
CA VAL A 110 -4.83 13.72 10.97
C VAL A 110 -4.17 12.89 9.85
N HIS A 111 -4.96 12.37 8.92
CA HIS A 111 -4.45 11.60 7.79
C HIS A 111 -3.65 12.48 6.81
N LYS A 112 -4.13 13.70 6.55
CA LYS A 112 -3.42 14.70 5.74
C LYS A 112 -2.05 15.03 6.33
N ALA A 113 -1.97 15.18 7.66
CA ALA A 113 -0.71 15.45 8.35
C ALA A 113 0.31 14.31 8.15
N ASN A 114 -0.12 13.06 8.12
CA ASN A 114 0.76 11.94 7.77
C ASN A 114 1.22 12.01 6.31
N ILE A 115 0.31 12.26 5.37
CA ILE A 115 0.66 12.38 3.94
C ILE A 115 1.71 13.48 3.71
N GLN A 116 1.59 14.59 4.40
CA GLN A 116 2.48 15.75 4.32
C GLN A 116 3.62 15.72 5.38
N GLY A 117 3.77 14.61 6.08
CA GLY A 117 4.80 14.44 7.10
C GLY A 117 6.21 14.31 6.54
N ARG A 118 7.20 14.44 7.42
CA ARG A 118 8.62 14.31 7.07
C ARG A 118 9.04 12.83 7.01
N TYR A 119 8.57 12.16 5.97
CA TYR A 119 8.93 10.78 5.65
C TYR A 119 9.68 10.74 4.33
N SER A 120 10.45 9.68 4.09
CA SER A 120 11.17 9.43 2.85
C SER A 120 10.67 8.19 2.11
N ARG A 121 9.97 7.29 2.81
CA ARG A 121 9.51 6.00 2.26
C ARG A 121 8.03 5.79 2.52
N ILE A 122 7.43 4.99 1.65
CA ILE A 122 6.02 4.63 1.70
C ILE A 122 5.84 3.16 1.34
N GLY A 123 4.90 2.49 2.00
CA GLY A 123 4.38 1.20 1.59
C GLY A 123 2.86 1.20 1.62
N VAL A 124 2.26 0.47 0.71
CA VAL A 124 0.81 0.47 0.51
C VAL A 124 0.25 -0.95 0.45
N GLY A 125 -0.92 -1.15 1.06
CA GLY A 125 -1.63 -2.42 1.11
C GLY A 125 -3.14 -2.26 0.99
N TYR A 126 -3.78 -3.26 0.41
CA TYR A 126 -5.23 -3.33 0.26
C TYR A 126 -5.72 -4.77 0.34
N SER A 127 -6.81 -4.99 1.04
CA SER A 127 -7.50 -6.28 1.08
C SER A 127 -8.98 -6.09 1.37
N SER A 128 -9.84 -6.58 0.49
CA SER A 128 -11.30 -6.66 0.71
C SER A 128 -11.93 -5.38 1.25
N GLY A 129 -11.59 -4.22 0.68
CA GLY A 129 -12.10 -2.91 1.09
C GLY A 129 -11.32 -2.24 2.23
N PHE A 130 -10.29 -2.87 2.79
CA PHE A 130 -9.42 -2.28 3.80
C PHE A 130 -8.12 -1.79 3.18
N TRP A 131 -7.78 -0.55 3.47
CA TRP A 131 -6.58 0.14 2.99
C TRP A 131 -5.61 0.38 4.13
N CYS A 132 -4.34 0.21 3.88
CA CYS A 132 -3.27 0.56 4.80
C CYS A 132 -2.13 1.22 4.05
N VAL A 133 -1.65 2.33 4.54
CA VAL A 133 -0.43 2.98 4.06
C VAL A 133 0.47 3.23 5.26
N VAL A 134 1.72 2.83 5.16
CA VAL A 134 2.75 3.11 6.16
C VAL A 134 3.81 4.03 5.59
N PHE A 135 4.27 4.94 6.43
CA PHE A 135 5.31 5.92 6.12
C PHE A 135 6.50 5.69 7.06
N ALA A 136 7.72 5.85 6.55
CA ALA A 136 8.94 5.77 7.36
C ALA A 136 9.95 6.86 6.96
N LYS A 137 10.77 7.25 7.95
CA LYS A 137 11.91 8.17 7.74
C LYS A 137 13.09 7.45 7.10
#